data_31b2712bae26877ba0f8ff30cc7ecfce
#
_entry.id   31b2712bae26877ba0f8ff30cc7ecfce
#
_cell.length_a   1.000
_cell.length_b   1.000
_cell.length_c   1.000
_cell.angle_alpha   90.00
_cell.angle_beta   90.00
_cell.angle_gamma   90.00
#
_symmetry.space_group_name_H-M   'P 1'
#
loop_
_entity.id
_entity.type
_entity.pdbx_description
1 polymer ?
#
loop_
_entity_poly.entity_id
_entity_poly.type
_entity_poly.pdbx_seq_one_letter_code
_entity_poly.pdbx_strand_id
1 'polypeptide(L)'
;YEMRLSLVGSEMCIRDRYSFFSLIKFFLLGYVMASKLVRGSFIIFIGNIIFRIGGYLYRFLMAALLGPTSWGILATTLPFQGIFQTLSAGGLPPAIAKYVAEYEIVNEHDMARKTIYVALKIMVFLGIFFGVIMVFVVAPWLAYNYLGKPETLVPLQIVGLITPFSVIVGAFRGAFQGVYKMEYIVYTRAVEQLGMILFATAFVLIGFSVTGALWGTVIGFAAAAVSAVYIFKYHMAKYIPPASVDFKFTWRDELDLATTLVKFSIPVIITAIAEMLIYNICTMVMGKFLTLEAVGFFAAADPISRLPLMISISIATTILPASSEAFKSGNKVALEKYVSEAYKFSLLFVVPMCIGLACFAAPILRLLYFTNPAYVAGASALAILSVGMTFYSLFSISTSIVQGIGNPRIPMYILIFGSILTAILNWVMVPTLGIAGGAAATSIACFAMMVPILYMVFKLTKVKAPKVSVVKILAASMIMGVVAYIMPKTTSWLFVGIIVCIIVYFFALILVRFFTQEDIISLRALSSKFGPLSKIMNKMLDLVEKIEFR
;
A
#
# COMPACT_ATOMS: atom_id res chain seq x y z
N TYR A 1 29.32 35.11 -24.50
CA TYR A 1 30.52 34.29 -24.33
C TYR A 1 30.20 32.87 -24.80
N GLU A 2 30.55 32.64 -26.05
CA GLU A 2 30.60 31.29 -26.67
C GLU A 2 31.79 30.54 -26.08
N MET A 3 31.59 29.30 -25.68
CA MET A 3 32.67 28.34 -25.60
C MET A 3 32.17 26.95 -26.01
N ARG A 4 32.38 26.67 -27.28
CA ARG A 4 32.82 25.42 -27.96
C ARG A 4 32.47 24.11 -27.25
N LEU A 5 31.47 23.45 -27.81
CA LEU A 5 31.33 22.01 -27.86
C LEU A 5 32.20 21.49 -29.02
N SER A 6 33.35 20.93 -28.73
CA SER A 6 34.05 20.00 -29.61
C SER A 6 34.92 19.08 -28.75
N LEU A 7 34.92 17.82 -29.10
CA LEU A 7 35.60 16.68 -28.50
C LEU A 7 34.68 15.80 -27.59
N VAL A 8 34.14 14.76 -28.18
CA VAL A 8 34.50 13.39 -27.88
C VAL A 8 33.87 12.48 -28.94
N GLY A 9 34.62 12.23 -29.98
CA GLY A 9 34.54 10.99 -30.73
C GLY A 9 35.82 10.24 -30.41
N SER A 10 35.74 9.17 -29.69
CA SER A 10 36.62 8.01 -29.77
C SER A 10 36.31 7.03 -28.62
N GLU A 11 35.97 5.81 -29.00
CA GLU A 11 36.28 4.57 -28.33
C GLU A 11 35.69 4.35 -26.92
N MET A 12 34.60 3.57 -26.89
CA MET A 12 34.56 2.54 -25.85
C MET A 12 33.75 1.32 -26.32
N CYS A 13 34.43 0.42 -26.99
CA CYS A 13 34.21 -1.01 -26.89
C CYS A 13 34.66 -1.45 -25.51
N ILE A 14 33.77 -1.63 -24.55
CA ILE A 14 33.92 -2.54 -23.43
C ILE A 14 32.59 -3.27 -23.22
N ARG A 15 32.68 -4.50 -23.48
CA ARG A 15 31.82 -5.66 -23.51
C ARG A 15 31.23 -5.95 -22.10
N ASP A 16 29.90 -6.09 -22.08
CA ASP A 16 29.15 -7.05 -21.29
C ASP A 16 29.62 -7.43 -19.87
N ARG A 17 29.09 -6.76 -18.87
CA ARG A 17 28.76 -7.35 -17.57
C ARG A 17 28.24 -6.33 -16.54
N TYR A 18 27.10 -5.65 -16.70
CA TYR A 18 26.49 -4.91 -15.57
C TYR A 18 25.07 -4.42 -15.92
N SER A 19 24.13 -5.34 -16.05
CA SER A 19 22.72 -4.95 -16.32
C SER A 19 22.01 -4.47 -15.05
N PHE A 20 22.33 -5.01 -13.88
CA PHE A 20 21.69 -4.63 -12.60
C PHE A 20 22.40 -3.45 -11.91
N PHE A 21 23.73 -3.40 -11.97
CA PHE A 21 24.55 -2.31 -11.41
C PHE A 21 24.45 -1.01 -12.23
N SER A 22 24.20 -1.07 -13.54
CA SER A 22 24.02 0.14 -14.36
C SER A 22 22.67 0.83 -14.09
N LEU A 23 21.62 0.07 -13.77
CA LEU A 23 20.36 0.61 -13.30
C LEU A 23 20.53 1.32 -11.95
N ILE A 24 21.23 0.70 -11.01
CA ILE A 24 21.57 1.32 -9.71
C ILE A 24 22.46 2.56 -9.92
N LYS A 25 23.41 2.53 -10.83
CA LYS A 25 24.31 3.67 -11.13
C LYS A 25 23.59 4.83 -11.81
N PHE A 26 22.63 4.54 -12.71
CA PHE A 26 21.79 5.56 -13.36
C PHE A 26 20.81 6.20 -12.34
N PHE A 27 20.25 5.39 -11.45
CA PHE A 27 19.45 5.88 -10.33
C PHE A 27 20.29 6.71 -9.34
N LEU A 28 21.56 6.32 -9.09
CA LEU A 28 22.47 7.06 -8.23
C LEU A 28 22.94 8.39 -8.85
N LEU A 29 23.11 8.49 -10.18
CA LEU A 29 23.47 9.77 -10.85
C LEU A 29 22.30 10.76 -10.88
N GLY A 30 21.06 10.30 -11.14
CA GLY A 30 19.86 11.13 -10.99
C GLY A 30 19.63 11.60 -9.54
N TYR A 31 20.08 10.80 -8.59
CA TYR A 31 20.01 11.07 -7.15
C TYR A 31 20.93 12.24 -6.71
N VAL A 32 22.06 12.45 -7.33
CA VAL A 32 23.02 13.52 -6.97
C VAL A 32 22.55 14.91 -7.41
N MET A 33 21.74 15.00 -8.47
CA MET A 33 21.29 16.29 -9.05
C MET A 33 19.86 16.69 -8.65
N ALA A 34 19.13 15.84 -7.92
CA ALA A 34 17.74 16.11 -7.53
C ALA A 34 17.62 17.02 -6.30
N SER A 35 16.59 17.87 -6.26
CA SER A 35 16.27 18.68 -5.07
C SER A 35 16.07 17.78 -3.83
N LYS A 36 16.28 18.31 -2.62
CA LYS A 36 16.08 17.61 -1.33
C LYS A 36 14.72 16.87 -1.27
N LEU A 37 13.68 17.48 -1.86
CA LEU A 37 12.33 16.92 -1.92
C LEU A 37 12.26 15.67 -2.80
N VAL A 38 12.80 15.73 -4.01
CA VAL A 38 12.80 14.60 -4.97
C VAL A 38 13.61 13.43 -4.42
N ARG A 39 14.75 13.70 -3.80
CA ARG A 39 15.58 12.70 -3.14
C ARG A 39 14.85 12.01 -1.99
N GLY A 40 14.20 12.80 -1.10
CA GLY A 40 13.42 12.26 0.02
C GLY A 40 12.24 11.40 -0.45
N SER A 41 11.49 11.87 -1.46
CA SER A 41 10.37 11.13 -2.05
C SER A 41 10.81 9.80 -2.66
N PHE A 42 11.97 9.77 -3.33
CA PHE A 42 12.51 8.55 -3.92
C PHE A 42 12.95 7.53 -2.87
N ILE A 43 13.58 7.98 -1.77
CA ILE A 43 13.95 7.11 -0.64
C ILE A 43 12.70 6.47 -0.03
N ILE A 44 11.64 7.26 0.21
CA ILE A 44 10.37 6.73 0.73
C ILE A 44 9.74 5.75 -0.25
N PHE A 45 9.77 6.05 -1.55
CA PHE A 45 9.19 5.18 -2.58
C PHE A 45 9.87 3.79 -2.58
N ILE A 46 11.20 3.75 -2.63
CA ILE A 46 11.95 2.49 -2.55
C ILE A 46 11.72 1.80 -1.21
N GLY A 47 11.77 2.56 -0.11
CA GLY A 47 11.47 2.05 1.21
C GLY A 47 10.09 1.39 1.28
N ASN A 48 9.06 2.02 0.76
CA ASN A 48 7.71 1.48 0.73
C ASN A 48 7.58 0.18 -0.09
N ILE A 49 8.33 0.05 -1.21
CA ILE A 49 8.38 -1.20 -1.98
C ILE A 49 9.00 -2.32 -1.15
N ILE A 50 10.17 -2.05 -0.53
CA ILE A 50 10.87 -3.04 0.30
C ILE A 50 9.98 -3.49 1.47
N PHE A 51 9.30 -2.54 2.14
CA PHE A 51 8.40 -2.86 3.27
C PHE A 51 7.17 -3.64 2.84
N ARG A 52 6.61 -3.37 1.66
CA ARG A 52 5.52 -4.18 1.13
C ARG A 52 5.95 -5.60 0.88
N ILE A 53 7.10 -5.78 0.22
CA ILE A 53 7.67 -7.11 -0.02
C ILE A 53 7.91 -7.82 1.32
N GLY A 54 8.52 -7.15 2.29
CA GLY A 54 8.73 -7.71 3.63
C GLY A 54 7.44 -8.04 4.36
N GLY A 55 6.40 -7.21 4.24
CA GLY A 55 5.08 -7.49 4.80
C GLY A 55 4.39 -8.70 4.16
N TYR A 56 4.51 -8.88 2.85
CA TYR A 56 4.03 -10.09 2.16
C TYR A 56 4.84 -11.31 2.59
N LEU A 57 6.17 -11.20 2.65
CA LEU A 57 7.06 -12.28 3.12
C LEU A 57 6.68 -12.75 4.53
N TYR A 58 6.46 -11.82 5.46
CA TYR A 58 6.00 -12.14 6.81
C TYR A 58 4.68 -12.93 6.78
N ARG A 59 3.69 -12.46 6.02
CA ARG A 59 2.38 -13.12 5.93
C ARG A 59 2.47 -14.51 5.34
N PHE A 60 3.22 -14.69 4.25
CA PHE A 60 3.42 -16.01 3.64
C PHE A 60 4.16 -16.96 4.59
N LEU A 61 5.21 -16.47 5.25
CA LEU A 61 5.99 -17.26 6.18
C LEU A 61 5.16 -17.68 7.40
N MET A 62 4.43 -16.76 8.00
CA MET A 62 3.57 -17.08 9.15
C MET A 62 2.42 -18.01 8.76
N ALA A 63 1.78 -17.81 7.62
CA ALA A 63 0.73 -18.71 7.14
C ALA A 63 1.27 -20.13 6.89
N ALA A 64 2.48 -20.25 6.31
CA ALA A 64 3.12 -21.55 6.05
C ALA A 64 3.51 -22.28 7.35
N LEU A 65 4.03 -21.56 8.35
CA LEU A 65 4.50 -22.12 9.61
C LEU A 65 3.37 -22.45 10.60
N LEU A 66 2.36 -21.59 10.68
CA LEU A 66 1.28 -21.71 11.67
C LEU A 66 0.16 -22.66 11.22
N GLY A 67 -0.03 -22.83 9.91
CA GLY A 67 -1.20 -23.54 9.37
C GLY A 67 -2.49 -22.70 9.44
N PRO A 68 -3.60 -23.18 8.81
CA PRO A 68 -4.79 -22.38 8.59
C PRO A 68 -5.46 -21.84 9.85
N THR A 69 -5.64 -22.69 10.87
CA THR A 69 -6.35 -22.31 12.10
C THR A 69 -5.56 -21.28 12.89
N SER A 70 -4.28 -21.51 13.16
CA SER A 70 -3.44 -20.57 13.92
C SER A 70 -3.19 -19.28 13.12
N TRP A 71 -3.02 -19.38 11.79
CA TRP A 71 -2.99 -18.21 10.92
C TRP A 71 -4.30 -17.42 10.96
N GLY A 72 -5.45 -18.10 11.04
CA GLY A 72 -6.76 -17.48 11.20
C GLY A 72 -6.91 -16.73 12.52
N ILE A 73 -6.38 -17.27 13.65
CA ILE A 73 -6.32 -16.56 14.93
C ILE A 73 -5.51 -15.26 14.76
N LEU A 74 -4.30 -15.36 14.21
CA LEU A 74 -3.44 -14.20 13.99
C LEU A 74 -4.14 -13.16 13.08
N ALA A 75 -4.70 -13.60 11.95
CA ALA A 75 -5.40 -12.74 11.01
C ALA A 75 -6.63 -12.03 11.61
N THR A 76 -7.35 -12.71 12.52
CA THR A 76 -8.48 -12.11 13.23
C THR A 76 -8.03 -11.02 14.20
N THR A 77 -6.82 -11.09 14.75
CA THR A 77 -6.31 -10.08 15.71
C THR A 77 -5.71 -8.85 15.03
N LEU A 78 -5.16 -8.97 13.81
CA LEU A 78 -4.49 -7.87 13.11
C LEU A 78 -5.37 -6.62 12.85
N PRO A 79 -6.66 -6.72 12.50
CA PRO A 79 -7.54 -5.56 12.39
C PRO A 79 -7.62 -4.73 13.65
N PHE A 80 -7.76 -5.40 14.79
CA PHE A 80 -7.82 -4.73 16.10
C PHE A 80 -6.49 -4.09 16.47
N GLN A 81 -5.36 -4.74 16.17
CA GLN A 81 -4.03 -4.13 16.30
C GLN A 81 -3.96 -2.79 15.59
N GLY A 82 -4.36 -2.75 14.32
CA GLY A 82 -4.30 -1.52 13.55
C GLY A 82 -5.25 -0.44 14.06
N ILE A 83 -6.47 -0.77 14.49
CA ILE A 83 -7.42 0.18 15.09
C ILE A 83 -6.79 0.81 16.34
N PHE A 84 -6.27 0.01 17.25
CA PHE A 84 -5.69 0.50 18.49
C PHE A 84 -4.40 1.29 18.27
N GLN A 85 -3.56 0.90 17.30
CA GLN A 85 -2.40 1.69 16.89
C GLN A 85 -2.83 3.05 16.32
N THR A 86 -3.87 3.10 15.47
CA THR A 86 -4.37 4.34 14.87
C THR A 86 -4.97 5.27 15.93
N LEU A 87 -5.78 4.74 16.85
CA LEU A 87 -6.35 5.50 17.97
C LEU A 87 -5.24 6.03 18.89
N SER A 88 -4.27 5.19 19.23
CA SER A 88 -3.15 5.55 20.11
C SER A 88 -2.23 6.58 19.49
N ALA A 89 -1.97 6.49 18.17
CA ALA A 89 -1.21 7.49 17.45
C ALA A 89 -1.94 8.84 17.38
N GLY A 90 -3.26 8.82 17.53
CA GLY A 90 -4.07 10.03 17.65
C GLY A 90 -3.96 10.96 16.43
N GLY A 91 -3.55 10.49 15.23
CA GLY A 91 -3.31 11.33 14.06
C GLY A 91 -2.17 12.36 14.24
N LEU A 92 -1.40 12.25 15.32
CA LEU A 92 -0.34 13.19 15.67
C LEU A 92 0.92 13.11 14.78
N PRO A 93 1.36 11.96 14.23
CA PRO A 93 2.56 11.91 13.39
C PRO A 93 2.54 12.89 12.21
N PRO A 94 1.46 13.03 11.41
CA PRO A 94 1.36 14.06 10.40
C PRO A 94 1.35 15.49 10.96
N ALA A 95 0.76 15.72 12.16
CA ALA A 95 0.79 17.00 12.83
C ALA A 95 2.22 17.38 13.23
N ILE A 96 2.97 16.44 13.81
CA ILE A 96 4.39 16.63 14.16
C ILE A 96 5.16 17.03 12.88
N ALA A 97 5.00 16.27 11.80
CA ALA A 97 5.70 16.54 10.55
C ALA A 97 5.42 17.95 10.00
N LYS A 98 4.14 18.38 10.04
CA LYS A 98 3.73 19.71 9.59
C LYS A 98 4.34 20.81 10.45
N TYR A 99 4.09 20.78 11.75
CA TYR A 99 4.50 21.88 12.64
C TYR A 99 6.02 21.95 12.82
N VAL A 100 6.72 20.81 12.86
CA VAL A 100 8.18 20.79 12.87
C VAL A 100 8.74 21.43 11.60
N ALA A 101 8.18 21.12 10.42
CA ALA A 101 8.62 21.74 9.18
C ALA A 101 8.35 23.26 9.15
N GLU A 102 7.22 23.70 9.67
CA GLU A 102 6.87 25.13 9.76
C GLU A 102 7.86 25.88 10.68
N TYR A 103 8.16 25.36 11.87
CA TYR A 103 9.10 25.98 12.81
C TYR A 103 10.55 25.95 12.30
N GLU A 104 10.96 24.89 11.60
CA GLU A 104 12.29 24.82 10.98
C GLU A 104 12.50 25.89 9.90
N ILE A 105 11.47 26.24 9.12
CA ILE A 105 11.57 27.30 8.09
C ILE A 105 11.84 28.68 8.72
N VAL A 106 11.28 28.95 9.90
CA VAL A 106 11.46 30.22 10.62
C VAL A 106 12.60 30.17 11.64
N ASN A 107 13.39 29.08 11.66
CA ASN A 107 14.50 28.82 12.58
C ASN A 107 14.11 28.79 14.08
N GLU A 108 12.86 28.47 14.38
CA GLU A 108 12.35 28.29 15.74
C GLU A 108 12.58 26.84 16.22
N HIS A 109 13.83 26.42 16.32
CA HIS A 109 14.22 25.04 16.68
C HIS A 109 13.70 24.63 18.06
N ASP A 110 13.60 25.55 19.00
CA ASP A 110 13.06 25.31 20.35
C ASP A 110 11.58 24.90 20.28
N MET A 111 10.78 25.60 19.48
CA MET A 111 9.37 25.25 19.26
C MET A 111 9.21 23.94 18.50
N ALA A 112 10.04 23.70 17.48
CA ALA A 112 10.05 22.41 16.78
C ALA A 112 10.31 21.25 17.74
N ARG A 113 11.28 21.39 18.63
CA ARG A 113 11.60 20.38 19.65
C ARG A 113 10.49 20.18 20.67
N LYS A 114 9.90 21.29 21.17
CA LYS A 114 8.75 21.23 22.09
C LYS A 114 7.54 20.55 21.48
N THR A 115 7.26 20.83 20.20
CA THR A 115 6.19 20.16 19.45
C THR A 115 6.35 18.63 19.47
N ILE A 116 7.56 18.12 19.25
CA ILE A 116 7.85 16.69 19.30
C ILE A 116 7.60 16.14 20.70
N TYR A 117 8.10 16.81 21.76
CA TYR A 117 7.94 16.31 23.11
C TYR A 117 6.49 16.37 23.62
N VAL A 118 5.74 17.44 23.31
CA VAL A 118 4.33 17.57 23.68
C VAL A 118 3.51 16.48 22.97
N ALA A 119 3.72 16.32 21.67
CA ALA A 119 3.04 15.24 20.93
C ALA A 119 3.43 13.85 21.44
N LEU A 120 4.71 13.61 21.76
CA LEU A 120 5.18 12.34 22.32
C LEU A 120 4.52 12.05 23.67
N LYS A 121 4.40 13.05 24.57
CA LYS A 121 3.69 12.88 25.86
C LYS A 121 2.23 12.45 25.63
N ILE A 122 1.51 13.13 24.74
CA ILE A 122 0.12 12.80 24.40
C ILE A 122 0.05 11.38 23.83
N MET A 123 0.90 11.06 22.86
CA MET A 123 0.91 9.76 22.21
C MET A 123 1.26 8.62 23.16
N VAL A 124 2.26 8.80 24.04
CA VAL A 124 2.63 7.79 25.05
C VAL A 124 1.47 7.58 26.03
N PHE A 125 0.85 8.66 26.51
CA PHE A 125 -0.34 8.56 27.35
C PHE A 125 -1.46 7.78 26.65
N LEU A 126 -1.81 8.14 25.41
CA LEU A 126 -2.82 7.42 24.63
C LEU A 126 -2.42 5.98 24.34
N GLY A 127 -1.13 5.73 24.07
CA GLY A 127 -0.59 4.39 23.81
C GLY A 127 -0.72 3.47 25.01
N ILE A 128 -0.40 3.95 26.20
CA ILE A 128 -0.58 3.21 27.46
C ILE A 128 -2.09 3.05 27.77
N PHE A 129 -2.87 4.12 27.68
CA PHE A 129 -4.30 4.11 27.95
C PHE A 129 -5.05 3.11 27.07
N PHE A 130 -4.89 3.21 25.74
CA PHE A 130 -5.53 2.27 24.83
C PHE A 130 -4.92 0.87 24.90
N GLY A 131 -3.62 0.73 25.22
CA GLY A 131 -2.99 -0.56 25.48
C GLY A 131 -3.63 -1.26 26.69
N VAL A 132 -3.79 -0.57 27.81
CA VAL A 132 -4.44 -1.08 29.02
C VAL A 132 -5.90 -1.43 28.75
N ILE A 133 -6.66 -0.55 28.09
CA ILE A 133 -8.05 -0.82 27.69
C ILE A 133 -8.11 -2.06 26.79
N MET A 134 -7.21 -2.19 25.82
CA MET A 134 -7.17 -3.36 24.93
C MET A 134 -6.94 -4.64 25.74
N VAL A 135 -5.96 -4.68 26.64
CA VAL A 135 -5.60 -5.88 27.41
C VAL A 135 -6.70 -6.31 28.37
N PHE A 136 -7.27 -5.37 29.14
CA PHE A 136 -8.14 -5.71 30.27
C PHE A 136 -9.64 -5.60 29.97
N VAL A 137 -10.04 -4.83 28.98
CA VAL A 137 -11.46 -4.57 28.68
C VAL A 137 -11.83 -5.13 27.30
N VAL A 138 -11.15 -4.68 26.27
CA VAL A 138 -11.58 -4.96 24.89
C VAL A 138 -11.22 -6.38 24.46
N ALA A 139 -10.03 -6.89 24.80
CA ALA A 139 -9.63 -8.25 24.42
C ALA A 139 -10.55 -9.32 25.05
N PRO A 140 -10.90 -9.27 26.36
CA PRO A 140 -11.88 -10.19 26.93
C PRO A 140 -13.26 -10.07 26.29
N TRP A 141 -13.75 -8.83 26.08
CA TRP A 141 -15.04 -8.61 25.45
C TRP A 141 -15.07 -9.14 24.01
N LEU A 142 -14.01 -8.89 23.23
CA LEU A 142 -13.89 -9.40 21.86
C LEU A 142 -13.86 -10.93 21.84
N ALA A 143 -13.03 -11.54 22.68
CA ALA A 143 -12.84 -13.00 22.67
C ALA A 143 -14.11 -13.76 23.07
N TYR A 144 -14.78 -13.31 24.13
CA TYR A 144 -15.93 -14.03 24.69
C TYR A 144 -17.27 -13.59 24.08
N ASN A 145 -17.49 -12.29 23.85
CA ASN A 145 -18.81 -11.76 23.48
C ASN A 145 -18.94 -11.52 21.96
N TYR A 146 -17.92 -10.92 21.34
CA TYR A 146 -18.00 -10.59 19.91
C TYR A 146 -17.62 -11.79 19.04
N LEU A 147 -16.45 -12.37 19.24
CA LEU A 147 -15.96 -13.49 18.44
C LEU A 147 -16.50 -14.83 18.91
N GLY A 148 -16.77 -14.99 20.22
CA GLY A 148 -17.14 -16.27 20.82
C GLY A 148 -16.02 -17.32 20.73
N LYS A 149 -14.75 -16.91 20.76
CA LYS A 149 -13.55 -17.73 20.53
C LYS A 149 -12.50 -17.45 21.59
N PRO A 150 -12.55 -18.13 22.74
CA PRO A 150 -11.65 -17.89 23.88
C PRO A 150 -10.15 -17.98 23.52
N GLU A 151 -9.78 -18.81 22.54
CA GLU A 151 -8.41 -18.96 22.05
C GLU A 151 -7.81 -17.67 21.45
N THR A 152 -8.64 -16.67 21.11
CA THR A 152 -8.19 -15.36 20.64
C THR A 152 -7.84 -14.38 21.76
N LEU A 153 -8.14 -14.71 23.03
CA LEU A 153 -7.95 -13.82 24.16
C LEU A 153 -6.48 -13.38 24.32
N VAL A 154 -5.58 -14.34 24.50
CA VAL A 154 -4.15 -14.04 24.71
C VAL A 154 -3.55 -13.33 23.50
N PRO A 155 -3.78 -13.76 22.25
CA PRO A 155 -3.41 -13.00 21.07
C PRO A 155 -3.88 -11.54 21.07
N LEU A 156 -5.13 -11.27 21.41
CA LEU A 156 -5.69 -9.91 21.50
C LEU A 156 -5.05 -9.08 22.62
N GLN A 157 -4.73 -9.70 23.76
CA GLN A 157 -4.01 -9.03 24.86
C GLN A 157 -2.59 -8.63 24.46
N ILE A 158 -1.85 -9.51 23.75
CA ILE A 158 -0.50 -9.19 23.28
C ILE A 158 -0.53 -8.02 22.29
N VAL A 159 -1.56 -7.92 21.45
CA VAL A 159 -1.77 -6.78 20.55
C VAL A 159 -1.81 -5.44 21.31
N GLY A 160 -2.43 -5.41 22.49
CA GLY A 160 -2.46 -4.22 23.36
C GLY A 160 -1.06 -3.75 23.78
N LEU A 161 -0.12 -4.68 23.96
CA LEU A 161 1.26 -4.36 24.33
C LEU A 161 2.09 -3.73 23.19
N ILE A 162 1.65 -3.85 21.94
CA ILE A 162 2.32 -3.24 20.80
C ILE A 162 2.10 -1.72 20.80
N THR A 163 0.95 -1.23 21.27
CA THR A 163 0.54 0.17 21.12
C THR A 163 1.52 1.18 21.73
N PRO A 164 2.07 1.03 22.94
CA PRO A 164 3.02 2.00 23.50
C PRO A 164 4.30 2.15 22.66
N PHE A 165 4.82 1.05 22.11
CA PHE A 165 6.00 1.09 21.26
C PHE A 165 5.71 1.71 19.89
N SER A 166 4.56 1.37 19.31
CA SER A 166 4.17 1.88 17.98
C SER A 166 3.99 3.40 17.97
N VAL A 167 3.46 3.98 19.05
CA VAL A 167 3.28 5.44 19.15
C VAL A 167 4.61 6.18 19.29
N ILE A 168 5.58 5.64 20.04
CA ILE A 168 6.92 6.20 20.15
C ILE A 168 7.58 6.26 18.77
N VAL A 169 7.54 5.14 18.04
CA VAL A 169 8.06 5.07 16.66
C VAL A 169 7.35 6.09 15.77
N GLY A 170 6.00 6.16 15.86
CA GLY A 170 5.18 7.10 15.10
C GLY A 170 5.57 8.56 15.32
N ALA A 171 5.76 8.97 16.57
CA ALA A 171 6.15 10.33 16.94
C ALA A 171 7.50 10.73 16.32
N PHE A 172 8.52 9.88 16.47
CA PHE A 172 9.83 10.16 15.90
C PHE A 172 9.86 10.12 14.37
N ARG A 173 9.10 9.20 13.74
CA ARG A 173 8.93 9.22 12.27
C ARG A 173 8.28 10.51 11.78
N GLY A 174 7.31 11.04 12.52
CA GLY A 174 6.75 12.37 12.26
C GLY A 174 7.81 13.47 12.32
N ALA A 175 8.68 13.44 13.35
CA ALA A 175 9.78 14.38 13.48
C ALA A 175 10.81 14.25 12.33
N PHE A 176 11.20 13.03 11.95
CA PHE A 176 12.11 12.79 10.82
C PHE A 176 11.52 13.30 9.51
N GLN A 177 10.21 13.13 9.32
CA GLN A 177 9.51 13.64 8.15
C GLN A 177 9.50 15.16 8.12
N GLY A 178 9.29 15.83 9.27
CA GLY A 178 9.27 17.29 9.38
C GLY A 178 10.57 17.96 8.96
N VAL A 179 11.71 17.33 9.24
CA VAL A 179 13.05 17.82 8.81
C VAL A 179 13.55 17.19 7.50
N TYR A 180 12.67 16.55 6.73
CA TYR A 180 12.99 15.89 5.46
C TYR A 180 14.08 14.82 5.53
N LYS A 181 14.24 14.14 6.69
CA LYS A 181 15.19 13.05 6.90
C LYS A 181 14.54 11.69 6.74
N MET A 182 14.11 11.41 5.51
CA MET A 182 13.34 10.23 5.14
C MET A 182 14.12 8.92 5.30
N GLU A 183 15.45 8.97 5.23
CA GLU A 183 16.34 7.84 5.47
C GLU A 183 16.15 7.23 6.86
N TYR A 184 15.89 8.04 7.89
CA TYR A 184 15.66 7.52 9.24
C TYR A 184 14.30 6.83 9.40
N ILE A 185 13.29 7.25 8.62
CA ILE A 185 12.01 6.54 8.55
C ILE A 185 12.22 5.14 7.96
N VAL A 186 12.97 5.06 6.85
CA VAL A 186 13.29 3.78 6.20
C VAL A 186 14.09 2.88 7.14
N TYR A 187 15.09 3.43 7.81
CA TYR A 187 15.92 2.68 8.76
C TYR A 187 15.08 2.10 9.92
N THR A 188 14.27 2.94 10.60
CA THR A 188 13.44 2.46 11.72
C THR A 188 12.41 1.44 11.28
N ARG A 189 11.84 1.56 10.05
CA ARG A 189 10.97 0.54 9.48
C ARG A 189 11.70 -0.76 9.16
N ALA A 190 12.94 -0.67 8.66
CA ALA A 190 13.73 -1.86 8.40
C ALA A 190 14.03 -2.63 9.70
N VAL A 191 14.40 -1.92 10.78
CA VAL A 191 14.59 -2.53 12.11
C VAL A 191 13.31 -3.20 12.61
N GLU A 192 12.16 -2.51 12.50
CA GLU A 192 10.85 -3.07 12.85
C GLU A 192 10.54 -4.35 12.08
N GLN A 193 10.64 -4.29 10.75
CA GLN A 193 10.27 -5.39 9.86
C GLN A 193 11.20 -6.60 10.03
N LEU A 194 12.51 -6.36 10.07
CA LEU A 194 13.48 -7.44 10.27
C LEU A 194 13.35 -8.05 11.65
N GLY A 195 13.21 -7.22 12.70
CA GLY A 195 12.97 -7.70 14.06
C GLY A 195 11.71 -8.55 14.15
N MET A 196 10.60 -8.05 13.58
CA MET A 196 9.33 -8.79 13.53
C MET A 196 9.49 -10.14 12.83
N ILE A 197 10.08 -10.18 11.63
CA ILE A 197 10.25 -11.44 10.87
C ILE A 197 11.16 -12.42 11.62
N LEU A 198 12.31 -11.97 12.12
CA LEU A 198 13.28 -12.83 12.79
C LEU A 198 12.73 -13.42 14.09
N PHE A 199 12.21 -12.58 14.98
CA PHE A 199 11.73 -13.04 16.29
C PHE A 199 10.42 -13.81 16.18
N ALA A 200 9.48 -13.40 15.30
CA ALA A 200 8.26 -14.15 15.08
C ALA A 200 8.57 -15.56 14.54
N THR A 201 9.46 -15.65 13.54
CA THR A 201 9.86 -16.96 12.99
C THR A 201 10.55 -17.81 14.05
N ALA A 202 11.49 -17.25 14.81
CA ALA A 202 12.18 -17.99 15.86
C ALA A 202 11.22 -18.52 16.92
N PHE A 203 10.30 -17.69 17.43
CA PHE A 203 9.35 -18.11 18.46
C PHE A 203 8.32 -19.12 17.95
N VAL A 204 7.87 -19.00 16.71
CA VAL A 204 6.97 -19.99 16.10
C VAL A 204 7.68 -21.34 15.93
N LEU A 205 8.93 -21.34 15.49
CA LEU A 205 9.73 -22.57 15.35
C LEU A 205 10.05 -23.24 16.70
N ILE A 206 10.17 -22.48 17.79
CA ILE A 206 10.37 -23.00 19.17
C ILE A 206 9.04 -23.55 19.74
N GLY A 207 7.88 -23.30 19.09
CA GLY A 207 6.59 -23.88 19.49
C GLY A 207 5.61 -22.90 20.13
N PHE A 208 5.91 -21.59 20.22
CA PHE A 208 4.98 -20.59 20.78
C PHE A 208 3.79 -20.26 19.87
N SER A 209 3.70 -20.85 18.67
CA SER A 209 2.57 -20.69 17.75
C SER A 209 2.18 -19.21 17.53
N VAL A 210 0.88 -18.88 17.59
CA VAL A 210 0.34 -17.51 17.36
C VAL A 210 0.91 -16.48 18.34
N THR A 211 1.04 -16.86 19.61
CA THR A 211 1.59 -15.97 20.64
C THR A 211 3.04 -15.60 20.33
N GLY A 212 3.82 -16.55 19.81
CA GLY A 212 5.18 -16.32 19.35
C GLY A 212 5.27 -15.32 18.19
N ALA A 213 4.38 -15.43 17.21
CA ALA A 213 4.31 -14.46 16.12
C ALA A 213 4.00 -13.04 16.61
N LEU A 214 3.10 -12.91 17.58
CA LEU A 214 2.74 -11.62 18.18
C LEU A 214 3.85 -11.05 19.08
N TRP A 215 4.51 -11.89 19.89
CA TRP A 215 5.67 -11.45 20.68
C TRP A 215 6.82 -11.00 19.77
N GLY A 216 7.06 -11.67 18.65
CA GLY A 216 7.99 -11.20 17.62
C GLY A 216 7.64 -9.81 17.09
N THR A 217 6.33 -9.55 16.92
CA THR A 217 5.84 -8.23 16.53
C THR A 217 6.08 -7.19 17.63
N VAL A 218 5.82 -7.50 18.90
CA VAL A 218 6.11 -6.61 20.04
C VAL A 218 7.60 -6.24 20.07
N ILE A 219 8.48 -7.23 19.94
CA ILE A 219 9.94 -7.02 19.95
C ILE A 219 10.37 -6.19 18.74
N GLY A 220 9.80 -6.43 17.56
CA GLY A 220 10.06 -5.63 16.36
C GLY A 220 9.73 -4.15 16.58
N PHE A 221 8.56 -3.84 17.14
CA PHE A 221 8.18 -2.47 17.49
C PHE A 221 9.04 -1.87 18.62
N ALA A 222 9.38 -2.66 19.64
CA ALA A 222 10.26 -2.22 20.71
C ALA A 222 11.66 -1.87 20.18
N ALA A 223 12.25 -2.73 19.33
CA ALA A 223 13.53 -2.47 18.68
C ALA A 223 13.48 -1.21 17.80
N ALA A 224 12.38 -1.02 17.05
CA ALA A 224 12.17 0.18 16.27
C ALA A 224 12.05 1.42 17.16
N ALA A 225 11.38 1.34 18.30
CA ALA A 225 11.26 2.45 19.25
C ALA A 225 12.64 2.83 19.82
N VAL A 226 13.43 1.84 20.25
CA VAL A 226 14.80 2.06 20.72
C VAL A 226 15.66 2.71 19.62
N SER A 227 15.60 2.19 18.39
CA SER A 227 16.33 2.76 17.24
C SER A 227 15.90 4.19 16.92
N ALA A 228 14.60 4.50 17.00
CA ALA A 228 14.07 5.83 16.76
C ALA A 228 14.52 6.85 17.82
N VAL A 229 14.51 6.45 19.10
CA VAL A 229 15.04 7.25 20.22
C VAL A 229 16.53 7.50 20.06
N TYR A 230 17.30 6.45 19.72
CA TYR A 230 18.73 6.54 19.47
C TYR A 230 19.06 7.54 18.35
N ILE A 231 18.39 7.39 17.20
CA ILE A 231 18.57 8.30 16.06
C ILE A 231 18.20 9.73 16.46
N PHE A 232 17.08 9.93 17.15
CA PHE A 232 16.66 11.25 17.58
C PHE A 232 17.68 11.91 18.51
N LYS A 233 18.18 11.17 19.49
CA LYS A 233 19.14 11.68 20.47
C LYS A 233 20.49 12.04 19.85
N TYR A 234 21.04 11.17 18.99
CA TYR A 234 22.42 11.29 18.54
C TYR A 234 22.59 11.84 17.13
N HIS A 235 21.61 11.65 16.24
CA HIS A 235 21.73 12.05 14.84
C HIS A 235 20.87 13.26 14.49
N MET A 236 19.78 13.51 15.24
CA MET A 236 18.87 14.62 14.98
C MET A 236 19.25 15.92 15.71
N ALA A 237 20.14 15.88 16.69
CA ALA A 237 20.58 17.05 17.45
C ALA A 237 21.18 18.17 16.59
N LYS A 238 21.74 17.83 15.42
CA LYS A 238 22.26 18.82 14.44
C LYS A 238 21.17 19.51 13.59
N TYR A 239 19.96 18.94 13.53
CA TYR A 239 18.82 19.50 12.78
C TYR A 239 17.82 20.15 13.74
N ILE A 240 17.57 19.52 14.87
CA ILE A 240 16.71 20.01 15.95
C ILE A 240 17.57 20.01 17.22
N PRO A 241 18.35 21.08 17.46
CA PRO A 241 19.24 21.17 18.62
C PRO A 241 18.47 21.07 19.94
N PRO A 242 19.12 20.77 21.07
CA PRO A 242 18.52 20.88 22.40
C PRO A 242 17.97 22.28 22.61
N ALA A 243 16.83 22.39 23.31
CA ALA A 243 16.24 23.69 23.61
C ALA A 243 17.25 24.59 24.36
N SER A 244 17.28 25.87 24.03
CA SER A 244 18.11 26.86 24.69
C SER A 244 17.77 26.96 26.17
N VAL A 245 18.77 27.22 27.02
CA VAL A 245 18.58 27.30 28.48
C VAL A 245 17.60 28.41 28.84
N ASP A 246 17.59 29.48 28.05
CA ASP A 246 16.74 30.67 28.29
C ASP A 246 15.32 30.53 27.71
N PHE A 247 14.99 29.43 27.03
CA PHE A 247 13.68 29.22 26.42
C PHE A 247 12.62 28.94 27.49
N LYS A 248 11.83 29.96 27.79
CA LYS A 248 10.70 29.85 28.75
C LYS A 248 9.48 29.28 28.05
N PHE A 249 9.06 28.11 28.49
CA PHE A 249 7.87 27.43 27.98
C PHE A 249 6.98 27.03 29.16
N THR A 250 5.86 27.75 29.29
CA THR A 250 4.96 27.59 30.43
C THR A 250 3.98 26.43 30.22
N TRP A 251 3.31 26.01 31.29
CA TRP A 251 2.25 25.00 31.20
C TRP A 251 1.09 25.45 30.28
N ARG A 252 0.80 26.75 30.22
CA ARG A 252 -0.21 27.29 29.31
C ARG A 252 0.20 27.14 27.84
N ASP A 253 1.44 27.44 27.52
CA ASP A 253 1.99 27.26 26.17
C ASP A 253 1.94 25.78 25.76
N GLU A 254 2.21 24.87 26.70
CA GLU A 254 2.11 23.42 26.47
C GLU A 254 0.67 22.99 26.15
N LEU A 255 -0.33 23.51 26.88
CA LEU A 255 -1.74 23.23 26.62
C LEU A 255 -2.22 23.83 25.29
N ASP A 256 -1.80 25.03 24.95
CA ASP A 256 -2.17 25.68 23.68
C ASP A 256 -1.58 24.91 22.49
N LEU A 257 -0.32 24.50 22.61
CA LEU A 257 0.32 23.67 21.59
C LEU A 257 -0.36 22.30 21.49
N ALA A 258 -0.65 21.64 22.62
CA ALA A 258 -1.37 20.38 22.65
C ALA A 258 -2.75 20.48 21.99
N THR A 259 -3.49 21.54 22.30
CA THR A 259 -4.81 21.81 21.71
C THR A 259 -4.73 22.00 20.20
N THR A 260 -3.71 22.72 19.73
CA THR A 260 -3.46 22.94 18.30
C THR A 260 -3.16 21.64 17.57
N LEU A 261 -2.29 20.80 18.15
CA LEU A 261 -1.95 19.49 17.61
C LEU A 261 -3.17 18.56 17.55
N VAL A 262 -3.96 18.49 18.61
CA VAL A 262 -5.17 17.65 18.70
C VAL A 262 -6.24 18.13 17.69
N LYS A 263 -6.51 19.43 17.59
CA LYS A 263 -7.47 19.96 16.59
C LYS A 263 -7.09 19.57 15.16
N PHE A 264 -5.81 19.63 14.82
CA PHE A 264 -5.35 19.18 13.51
C PHE A 264 -5.50 17.67 13.31
N SER A 265 -5.31 16.91 14.38
CA SER A 265 -5.26 15.44 14.32
C SER A 265 -6.63 14.77 14.20
N ILE A 266 -7.72 15.39 14.69
CA ILE A 266 -9.06 14.79 14.66
C ILE A 266 -9.53 14.39 13.25
N PRO A 267 -9.48 15.24 12.22
CA PRO A 267 -9.84 14.84 10.86
C PRO A 267 -8.94 13.73 10.30
N VAL A 268 -7.65 13.75 10.68
CA VAL A 268 -6.67 12.74 10.24
C VAL A 268 -7.02 11.36 10.81
N ILE A 269 -7.38 11.29 12.10
CA ILE A 269 -7.80 10.03 12.75
C ILE A 269 -9.04 9.47 12.05
N ILE A 270 -10.05 10.28 11.82
CA ILE A 270 -11.31 9.85 11.20
C ILE A 270 -11.04 9.24 9.82
N THR A 271 -10.21 9.91 9.01
CA THR A 271 -9.85 9.39 7.70
C THR A 271 -9.07 8.09 7.78
N ALA A 272 -8.08 8.01 8.67
CA ALA A 272 -7.26 6.82 8.85
C ALA A 272 -8.07 5.60 9.34
N ILE A 273 -9.03 5.82 10.25
CA ILE A 273 -9.94 4.76 10.71
C ILE A 273 -10.85 4.30 9.57
N ALA A 274 -11.41 5.22 8.78
CA ALA A 274 -12.27 4.85 7.65
C ALA A 274 -11.51 4.02 6.59
N GLU A 275 -10.29 4.42 6.24
CA GLU A 275 -9.43 3.63 5.35
C GLU A 275 -9.14 2.24 5.91
N MET A 276 -8.82 2.17 7.18
CA MET A 276 -8.50 0.91 7.84
C MET A 276 -9.70 -0.04 7.89
N LEU A 277 -10.89 0.48 8.16
CA LEU A 277 -12.11 -0.31 8.21
C LEU A 277 -12.40 -0.97 6.86
N ILE A 278 -12.28 -0.26 5.74
CA ILE A 278 -12.49 -0.84 4.39
C ILE A 278 -11.62 -2.07 4.16
N TYR A 279 -10.35 -2.01 4.60
CA TYR A 279 -9.43 -3.14 4.39
C TYR A 279 -9.67 -4.32 5.34
N ASN A 280 -10.27 -4.10 6.50
CA ASN A 280 -10.27 -5.08 7.58
C ASN A 280 -11.67 -5.53 8.04
N ILE A 281 -12.74 -4.80 7.71
CA ILE A 281 -14.12 -5.14 8.10
C ILE A 281 -14.48 -6.58 7.71
N CYS A 282 -14.11 -6.99 6.50
CA CYS A 282 -14.39 -8.35 6.04
C CYS A 282 -13.82 -9.40 6.98
N THR A 283 -12.53 -9.27 7.36
CA THR A 283 -11.87 -10.19 8.29
C THR A 283 -12.49 -10.14 9.69
N MET A 284 -12.87 -8.95 10.18
CA MET A 284 -13.53 -8.80 11.48
C MET A 284 -14.89 -9.50 11.51
N VAL A 285 -15.71 -9.32 10.48
CA VAL A 285 -17.03 -9.95 10.37
C VAL A 285 -16.89 -11.47 10.18
N MET A 286 -15.95 -11.92 9.38
CA MET A 286 -15.63 -13.35 9.23
C MET A 286 -15.18 -13.96 10.57
N GLY A 287 -14.37 -13.23 11.34
CA GLY A 287 -13.95 -13.65 12.68
C GLY A 287 -15.11 -13.94 13.61
N LYS A 288 -16.23 -13.23 13.47
CA LYS A 288 -17.45 -13.47 14.25
C LYS A 288 -18.25 -14.69 13.77
N PHE A 289 -18.48 -14.81 12.47
CA PHE A 289 -19.46 -15.76 11.93
C PHE A 289 -18.84 -17.09 11.46
N LEU A 290 -17.56 -17.11 11.11
CA LEU A 290 -16.92 -18.29 10.52
C LEU A 290 -15.91 -18.91 11.50
N THR A 291 -15.48 -20.13 11.18
CA THR A 291 -14.39 -20.81 11.91
C THR A 291 -13.07 -20.05 11.69
N LEU A 292 -12.14 -20.15 12.63
CA LEU A 292 -10.82 -19.52 12.50
C LEU A 292 -10.03 -20.05 11.30
N GLU A 293 -10.23 -21.33 10.99
CA GLU A 293 -9.65 -21.95 9.79
C GLU A 293 -10.13 -21.27 8.50
N ALA A 294 -11.44 -21.01 8.38
CA ALA A 294 -12.02 -20.31 7.23
C ALA A 294 -11.49 -18.87 7.12
N VAL A 295 -11.32 -18.17 8.26
CA VAL A 295 -10.66 -16.87 8.28
C VAL A 295 -9.21 -16.98 7.80
N GLY A 296 -8.50 -18.06 8.19
CA GLY A 296 -7.15 -18.34 7.73
C GLY A 296 -7.06 -18.53 6.21
N PHE A 297 -8.01 -19.23 5.60
CA PHE A 297 -8.09 -19.38 4.13
C PHE A 297 -8.31 -18.04 3.44
N PHE A 298 -9.21 -17.21 3.95
CA PHE A 298 -9.43 -15.88 3.41
C PHE A 298 -8.20 -14.99 3.57
N ALA A 299 -7.58 -14.98 4.75
CA ALA A 299 -6.41 -14.16 5.05
C ALA A 299 -5.15 -14.56 4.25
N ALA A 300 -5.09 -15.80 3.76
CA ALA A 300 -4.06 -16.26 2.84
C ALA A 300 -4.32 -15.75 1.40
N ALA A 301 -5.58 -15.65 0.99
CA ALA A 301 -6.00 -15.22 -0.34
C ALA A 301 -5.97 -13.68 -0.50
N ASP A 302 -6.38 -12.93 0.52
CA ASP A 302 -6.56 -11.47 0.47
C ASP A 302 -5.30 -10.70 0.04
N PRO A 303 -4.09 -10.93 0.57
CA PRO A 303 -2.89 -10.22 0.13
C PRO A 303 -2.55 -10.45 -1.35
N ILE A 304 -2.81 -11.65 -1.85
CA ILE A 304 -2.52 -12.02 -3.24
C ILE A 304 -3.46 -11.25 -4.19
N SER A 305 -4.75 -11.17 -3.84
CA SER A 305 -5.74 -10.43 -4.64
C SER A 305 -5.38 -8.95 -4.82
N ARG A 306 -4.63 -8.37 -3.86
CA ARG A 306 -4.23 -6.96 -3.83
C ARG A 306 -2.94 -6.65 -4.60
N LEU A 307 -2.21 -7.65 -5.11
CA LEU A 307 -0.97 -7.42 -5.86
C LEU A 307 -1.15 -6.48 -7.07
N PRO A 308 -2.22 -6.58 -7.89
CA PRO A 308 -2.43 -5.68 -9.01
C PRO A 308 -2.59 -4.20 -8.61
N LEU A 309 -3.05 -3.92 -7.37
CA LEU A 309 -3.20 -2.55 -6.88
C LEU A 309 -1.88 -1.78 -6.78
N MET A 310 -0.74 -2.47 -6.69
CA MET A 310 0.57 -1.81 -6.65
C MET A 310 0.80 -0.94 -7.88
N ILE A 311 0.31 -1.36 -9.03
CA ILE A 311 0.38 -0.58 -10.28
C ILE A 311 -0.48 0.67 -10.17
N SER A 312 -1.73 0.50 -9.73
CA SER A 312 -2.67 1.62 -9.62
C SER A 312 -2.24 2.66 -8.58
N ILE A 313 -1.69 2.22 -7.45
CA ILE A 313 -1.14 3.12 -6.43
C ILE A 313 0.04 3.92 -6.97
N SER A 314 0.90 3.30 -7.78
CA SER A 314 2.02 4.00 -8.43
C SER A 314 1.51 5.08 -9.40
N ILE A 315 0.49 4.78 -10.20
CA ILE A 315 -0.16 5.75 -11.09
C ILE A 315 -0.87 6.83 -10.28
N ALA A 316 -1.58 6.46 -9.22
CA ALA A 316 -2.31 7.37 -8.34
C ALA A 316 -1.40 8.41 -7.69
N THR A 317 -0.19 8.03 -7.29
CA THR A 317 0.80 8.96 -6.70
C THR A 317 1.34 9.97 -7.72
N THR A 318 1.47 9.60 -8.98
CA THR A 318 1.98 10.46 -10.05
C THR A 318 0.90 11.35 -10.66
N ILE A 319 -0.33 10.85 -10.78
CA ILE A 319 -1.45 11.61 -11.36
C ILE A 319 -1.92 12.76 -10.46
N LEU A 320 -1.75 12.66 -9.15
CA LEU A 320 -2.18 13.69 -8.21
C LEU A 320 -1.53 15.05 -8.47
N PRO A 321 -0.17 15.18 -8.49
CA PRO A 321 0.46 16.46 -8.83
C PRO A 321 0.22 16.87 -10.29
N ALA A 322 0.25 15.93 -11.25
CA ALA A 322 0.04 16.24 -12.66
C ALA A 322 -1.36 16.80 -12.94
N SER A 323 -2.39 16.22 -12.32
CA SER A 323 -3.76 16.75 -12.45
C SER A 323 -3.94 18.10 -11.77
N SER A 324 -3.25 18.33 -10.63
CA SER A 324 -3.27 19.63 -9.94
C SER A 324 -2.65 20.73 -10.79
N GLU A 325 -1.50 20.47 -11.39
CA GLU A 325 -0.80 21.43 -12.27
C GLU A 325 -1.63 21.75 -13.51
N ALA A 326 -2.10 20.71 -14.24
CA ALA A 326 -2.89 20.90 -15.45
C ALA A 326 -4.23 21.60 -15.17
N PHE A 327 -4.87 21.33 -14.04
CA PHE A 327 -6.13 21.96 -13.66
C PHE A 327 -5.94 23.44 -13.28
N LYS A 328 -4.91 23.77 -12.47
CA LYS A 328 -4.61 25.15 -12.05
C LYS A 328 -4.13 26.02 -13.21
N SER A 329 -3.36 25.46 -14.16
CA SER A 329 -2.92 26.18 -15.36
C SER A 329 -4.02 26.34 -16.41
N GLY A 330 -5.22 25.76 -16.20
CA GLY A 330 -6.31 25.78 -17.17
C GLY A 330 -6.06 24.96 -18.44
N ASN A 331 -5.00 24.12 -18.45
CA ASN A 331 -4.62 23.32 -19.62
C ASN A 331 -5.48 22.04 -19.70
N LYS A 332 -6.66 22.19 -20.32
CA LYS A 332 -7.63 21.09 -20.48
C LYS A 332 -7.08 19.94 -21.31
N VAL A 333 -6.25 20.21 -22.32
CA VAL A 333 -5.68 19.17 -23.20
C VAL A 333 -4.72 18.29 -22.40
N ALA A 334 -3.85 18.89 -21.60
CA ALA A 334 -2.95 18.14 -20.72
C ALA A 334 -3.71 17.33 -19.68
N LEU A 335 -4.75 17.93 -19.05
CA LEU A 335 -5.58 17.24 -18.06
C LEU A 335 -6.31 16.03 -18.68
N GLU A 336 -6.88 16.18 -19.88
CA GLU A 336 -7.54 15.09 -20.61
C GLU A 336 -6.57 13.95 -20.92
N LYS A 337 -5.38 14.30 -21.40
CA LYS A 337 -4.32 13.34 -21.69
C LYS A 337 -3.91 12.57 -20.42
N TYR A 338 -3.60 13.26 -19.33
CA TYR A 338 -3.17 12.64 -18.08
C TYR A 338 -4.25 11.73 -17.48
N VAL A 339 -5.50 12.17 -17.45
CA VAL A 339 -6.62 11.37 -16.93
C VAL A 339 -6.86 10.13 -17.81
N SER A 340 -6.86 10.29 -19.14
CA SER A 340 -7.06 9.19 -20.09
C SER A 340 -5.94 8.17 -20.01
N GLU A 341 -4.68 8.60 -19.99
CA GLU A 341 -3.51 7.74 -19.87
C GLU A 341 -3.48 6.99 -18.53
N ALA A 342 -3.82 7.65 -17.41
CA ALA A 342 -3.87 7.01 -16.11
C ALA A 342 -4.86 5.85 -16.07
N TYR A 343 -6.08 6.01 -16.60
CA TYR A 343 -7.04 4.92 -16.70
C TYR A 343 -6.61 3.85 -17.70
N LYS A 344 -6.12 4.25 -18.88
CA LYS A 344 -5.66 3.35 -19.92
C LYS A 344 -4.55 2.44 -19.42
N PHE A 345 -3.47 3.00 -18.86
CA PHE A 345 -2.34 2.22 -18.38
C PHE A 345 -2.67 1.37 -17.14
N SER A 346 -3.49 1.88 -16.23
CA SER A 346 -3.92 1.08 -15.09
C SER A 346 -4.71 -0.15 -15.53
N LEU A 347 -5.73 0.03 -16.35
CA LEU A 347 -6.58 -1.06 -16.81
C LEU A 347 -5.82 -2.06 -17.70
N LEU A 348 -4.88 -1.57 -18.51
CA LEU A 348 -4.04 -2.39 -19.38
C LEU A 348 -3.29 -3.50 -18.60
N PHE A 349 -2.89 -3.22 -17.37
CA PHE A 349 -2.17 -4.17 -16.54
C PHE A 349 -3.06 -4.82 -15.48
N VAL A 350 -3.92 -4.04 -14.81
CA VAL A 350 -4.71 -4.54 -13.67
C VAL A 350 -5.76 -5.55 -14.11
N VAL A 351 -6.48 -5.30 -15.20
CA VAL A 351 -7.57 -6.20 -15.64
C VAL A 351 -7.05 -7.60 -15.99
N PRO A 352 -6.03 -7.76 -16.88
CA PRO A 352 -5.52 -9.10 -17.19
C PRO A 352 -4.90 -9.79 -15.97
N MET A 353 -4.20 -9.04 -15.09
CA MET A 353 -3.68 -9.62 -13.84
C MET A 353 -4.79 -10.12 -12.93
N CYS A 354 -5.88 -9.36 -12.75
CA CYS A 354 -7.01 -9.78 -11.93
C CYS A 354 -7.73 -10.99 -12.51
N ILE A 355 -7.92 -11.05 -13.83
CA ILE A 355 -8.49 -12.22 -14.52
C ILE A 355 -7.55 -13.43 -14.39
N GLY A 356 -6.26 -13.25 -14.56
CA GLY A 356 -5.25 -14.29 -14.36
C GLY A 356 -5.28 -14.84 -12.94
N LEU A 357 -5.30 -13.97 -11.92
CA LEU A 357 -5.42 -14.36 -10.51
C LEU A 357 -6.73 -15.12 -10.24
N ALA A 358 -7.84 -14.68 -10.83
CA ALA A 358 -9.13 -15.36 -10.69
C ALA A 358 -9.12 -16.76 -11.33
N CYS A 359 -8.58 -16.90 -12.54
CA CYS A 359 -8.53 -18.17 -13.25
C CYS A 359 -7.54 -19.17 -12.63
N PHE A 360 -6.41 -18.70 -12.13
CA PHE A 360 -5.37 -19.54 -11.54
C PHE A 360 -5.34 -19.49 -10.01
N ALA A 361 -6.44 -19.09 -9.35
CA ALA A 361 -6.49 -18.94 -7.91
C ALA A 361 -6.04 -20.19 -7.13
N ALA A 362 -6.57 -21.37 -7.48
CA ALA A 362 -6.21 -22.63 -6.81
C ALA A 362 -4.74 -23.06 -7.05
N PRO A 363 -4.19 -23.06 -8.28
CA PRO A 363 -2.77 -23.33 -8.52
C PRO A 363 -1.83 -22.37 -7.81
N ILE A 364 -2.17 -21.06 -7.75
CA ILE A 364 -1.38 -20.03 -7.07
C ILE A 364 -1.32 -20.31 -5.57
N LEU A 365 -2.45 -20.57 -4.92
CA LEU A 365 -2.48 -20.90 -3.49
C LEU A 365 -1.73 -22.21 -3.20
N ARG A 366 -1.87 -23.22 -4.06
CA ARG A 366 -1.14 -24.49 -3.92
C ARG A 366 0.36 -24.30 -4.06
N LEU A 367 0.80 -23.40 -4.94
CA LEU A 367 2.23 -23.09 -5.11
C LEU A 367 2.79 -22.32 -3.90
N LEU A 368 2.09 -21.29 -3.46
CA LEU A 368 2.56 -20.42 -2.38
C LEU A 368 2.52 -21.09 -1.00
N TYR A 369 1.49 -21.92 -0.78
CA TYR A 369 1.29 -22.64 0.48
C TYR A 369 1.47 -24.16 0.30
N PHE A 370 2.54 -24.55 -0.39
CA PHE A 370 2.83 -25.97 -0.69
C PHE A 370 3.00 -26.83 0.58
N THR A 371 3.36 -26.23 1.71
CA THR A 371 3.46 -26.91 3.02
C THR A 371 2.08 -27.27 3.59
N ASN A 372 1.01 -26.56 3.21
CA ASN A 372 -0.34 -26.82 3.68
C ASN A 372 -1.38 -26.63 2.57
N PRO A 373 -1.73 -27.69 1.83
CA PRO A 373 -2.67 -27.64 0.71
C PRO A 373 -4.09 -27.18 1.07
N ALA A 374 -4.48 -27.19 2.36
CA ALA A 374 -5.79 -26.75 2.82
C ALA A 374 -6.10 -25.29 2.43
N TYR A 375 -5.08 -24.44 2.29
CA TYR A 375 -5.26 -23.06 1.85
C TYR A 375 -5.90 -22.91 0.46
N VAL A 376 -5.94 -23.97 -0.35
CA VAL A 376 -6.64 -23.97 -1.63
C VAL A 376 -8.15 -23.71 -1.46
N ALA A 377 -8.73 -23.99 -0.28
CA ALA A 377 -10.10 -23.61 0.04
C ALA A 377 -10.36 -22.10 -0.07
N GLY A 378 -9.32 -21.25 0.05
CA GLY A 378 -9.40 -19.81 -0.19
C GLY A 378 -9.47 -19.40 -1.67
N ALA A 379 -9.42 -20.34 -2.63
CA ALA A 379 -9.37 -20.01 -4.06
C ALA A 379 -10.60 -19.24 -4.55
N SER A 380 -11.79 -19.55 -4.06
CA SER A 380 -13.01 -18.82 -4.37
C SER A 380 -12.94 -17.35 -3.91
N ALA A 381 -12.42 -17.12 -2.70
CA ALA A 381 -12.22 -15.77 -2.19
C ALA A 381 -11.19 -15.00 -3.02
N LEU A 382 -10.05 -15.63 -3.37
CA LEU A 382 -9.04 -15.02 -4.22
C LEU A 382 -9.61 -14.60 -5.57
N ALA A 383 -10.37 -15.50 -6.22
CA ALA A 383 -10.96 -15.23 -7.53
C ALA A 383 -11.92 -14.04 -7.49
N ILE A 384 -12.85 -14.01 -6.52
CA ILE A 384 -13.86 -12.96 -6.39
C ILE A 384 -13.21 -11.62 -5.99
N LEU A 385 -12.29 -11.62 -5.00
CA LEU A 385 -11.59 -10.40 -4.59
C LEU A 385 -10.77 -9.80 -5.74
N SER A 386 -10.12 -10.63 -6.57
CA SER A 386 -9.33 -10.15 -7.70
C SER A 386 -10.17 -9.31 -8.65
N VAL A 387 -11.42 -9.70 -8.90
CA VAL A 387 -12.37 -8.89 -9.69
C VAL A 387 -12.67 -7.57 -8.97
N GLY A 388 -12.92 -7.61 -7.66
CA GLY A 388 -13.16 -6.43 -6.83
C GLY A 388 -11.98 -5.45 -6.83
N MET A 389 -10.74 -5.94 -6.92
CA MET A 389 -9.54 -5.10 -6.97
C MET A 389 -9.44 -4.29 -8.26
N THR A 390 -10.05 -4.73 -9.37
CA THR A 390 -10.17 -3.90 -10.56
C THR A 390 -10.99 -2.64 -10.28
N PHE A 391 -12.11 -2.77 -9.59
CA PHE A 391 -12.97 -1.64 -9.21
C PHE A 391 -12.28 -0.71 -8.22
N TYR A 392 -11.61 -1.28 -7.21
CA TYR A 392 -10.83 -0.51 -6.24
C TYR A 392 -9.65 0.23 -6.88
N SER A 393 -9.03 -0.33 -7.91
CA SER A 393 -7.98 0.30 -8.70
C SER A 393 -8.48 1.60 -9.35
N LEU A 394 -9.62 1.55 -10.01
CA LEU A 394 -10.26 2.72 -10.62
C LEU A 394 -10.67 3.75 -9.55
N PHE A 395 -11.20 3.29 -8.41
CA PHE A 395 -11.50 4.16 -7.27
C PHE A 395 -10.25 4.91 -6.79
N SER A 396 -9.13 4.22 -6.60
CA SER A 396 -7.87 4.80 -6.10
C SER A 396 -7.32 5.89 -7.01
N ILE A 397 -7.27 5.65 -8.33
CA ILE A 397 -6.81 6.62 -9.31
C ILE A 397 -7.74 7.83 -9.36
N SER A 398 -9.05 7.58 -9.40
CA SER A 398 -10.07 8.63 -9.42
C SER A 398 -10.00 9.51 -8.17
N THR A 399 -9.77 8.90 -7.01
CA THR A 399 -9.53 9.61 -5.74
C THR A 399 -8.36 10.58 -5.85
N SER A 400 -7.23 10.14 -6.40
CA SER A 400 -6.04 10.99 -6.58
C SER A 400 -6.28 12.13 -7.56
N ILE A 401 -7.04 11.91 -8.64
CA ILE A 401 -7.42 12.96 -9.58
C ILE A 401 -8.30 14.00 -8.88
N VAL A 402 -9.36 13.59 -8.15
CA VAL A 402 -10.28 14.50 -7.46
C VAL A 402 -9.57 15.27 -6.35
N GLN A 403 -8.63 14.65 -5.63
CA GLN A 403 -7.78 15.32 -4.65
C GLN A 403 -6.85 16.36 -5.33
N GLY A 404 -6.22 15.98 -6.46
CA GLY A 404 -5.35 16.86 -7.22
C GLY A 404 -6.03 18.14 -7.71
N ILE A 405 -7.30 18.05 -8.12
CA ILE A 405 -8.10 19.23 -8.53
C ILE A 405 -8.69 20.03 -7.35
N GLY A 406 -8.31 19.69 -6.10
CA GLY A 406 -8.63 20.49 -4.91
C GLY A 406 -9.91 20.10 -4.19
N ASN A 407 -10.47 18.92 -4.44
CA ASN A 407 -11.72 18.47 -3.82
C ASN A 407 -11.54 17.19 -2.94
N PRO A 408 -10.69 17.20 -1.90
CA PRO A 408 -10.39 16.00 -1.11
C PRO A 408 -11.58 15.47 -0.28
N ARG A 409 -12.60 16.31 -0.02
CA ARG A 409 -13.79 15.92 0.75
C ARG A 409 -14.66 14.90 0.03
N ILE A 410 -14.69 14.93 -1.31
CA ILE A 410 -15.53 14.03 -2.10
C ILE A 410 -15.07 12.57 -1.94
N PRO A 411 -13.80 12.21 -2.20
CA PRO A 411 -13.32 10.85 -1.94
C PRO A 411 -13.51 10.40 -0.48
N MET A 412 -13.32 11.31 0.49
CA MET A 412 -13.54 11.01 1.91
C MET A 412 -14.97 10.56 2.19
N TYR A 413 -15.99 11.28 1.69
CA TYR A 413 -17.39 10.88 1.88
C TYR A 413 -17.72 9.56 1.19
N ILE A 414 -17.19 9.33 -0.02
CA ILE A 414 -17.38 8.06 -0.73
C ILE A 414 -16.69 6.91 0.02
N LEU A 415 -15.52 7.16 0.62
CA LEU A 415 -14.80 6.18 1.43
C LEU A 415 -15.59 5.79 2.69
N ILE A 416 -16.17 6.76 3.40
CA ILE A 416 -17.01 6.53 4.58
C ILE A 416 -18.26 5.73 4.18
N PHE A 417 -18.94 6.14 3.10
CA PHE A 417 -20.07 5.39 2.55
C PHE A 417 -19.68 3.94 2.20
N GLY A 418 -18.54 3.78 1.51
CA GLY A 418 -18.02 2.46 1.15
C GLY A 418 -17.71 1.58 2.36
N SER A 419 -17.16 2.15 3.44
CA SER A 419 -16.90 1.42 4.69
C SER A 419 -18.19 0.91 5.33
N ILE A 420 -19.20 1.76 5.42
CA ILE A 420 -20.52 1.40 5.96
C ILE A 420 -21.16 0.32 5.10
N LEU A 421 -21.16 0.50 3.79
CA LEU A 421 -21.71 -0.47 2.84
C LEU A 421 -20.97 -1.81 2.93
N THR A 422 -19.64 -1.80 3.02
CA THR A 422 -18.84 -3.01 3.21
C THR A 422 -19.24 -3.73 4.50
N ALA A 423 -19.45 -3.00 5.60
CA ALA A 423 -19.88 -3.59 6.87
C ALA A 423 -21.25 -4.27 6.74
N ILE A 424 -22.22 -3.58 6.16
CA ILE A 424 -23.59 -4.10 5.99
C ILE A 424 -23.59 -5.33 5.09
N LEU A 425 -22.94 -5.25 3.92
CA LEU A 425 -22.90 -6.36 2.99
C LEU A 425 -22.17 -7.58 3.57
N ASN A 426 -21.04 -7.38 4.28
CA ASN A 426 -20.36 -8.49 4.94
C ASN A 426 -21.22 -9.12 6.04
N TRP A 427 -21.93 -8.30 6.83
CA TRP A 427 -22.82 -8.80 7.89
C TRP A 427 -23.93 -9.71 7.36
N VAL A 428 -24.43 -9.43 6.15
CA VAL A 428 -25.48 -10.23 5.49
C VAL A 428 -24.91 -11.42 4.73
N MET A 429 -23.83 -11.21 3.96
CA MET A 429 -23.35 -12.22 3.03
C MET A 429 -22.36 -13.24 3.64
N VAL A 430 -21.61 -12.88 4.69
CA VAL A 430 -20.67 -13.81 5.32
C VAL A 430 -21.39 -14.98 6.00
N PRO A 431 -22.48 -14.79 6.79
CA PRO A 431 -23.19 -15.92 7.39
C PRO A 431 -23.80 -16.89 6.38
N THR A 432 -24.19 -16.40 5.21
CA THR A 432 -24.91 -17.19 4.19
C THR A 432 -23.97 -17.86 3.18
N LEU A 433 -22.94 -17.18 2.74
CA LEU A 433 -22.03 -17.60 1.67
C LEU A 433 -20.57 -17.84 2.14
N GLY A 434 -20.30 -17.77 3.44
CA GLY A 434 -18.99 -17.98 4.00
C GLY A 434 -17.92 -17.02 3.47
N ILE A 435 -16.70 -17.54 3.22
CA ILE A 435 -15.57 -16.73 2.73
C ILE A 435 -15.82 -16.11 1.35
N ALA A 436 -16.58 -16.80 0.48
CA ALA A 436 -16.96 -16.27 -0.82
C ALA A 436 -17.94 -15.08 -0.68
N GLY A 437 -18.82 -15.13 0.33
CA GLY A 437 -19.74 -14.04 0.65
C GLY A 437 -19.01 -12.78 1.06
N GLY A 438 -18.00 -12.88 1.92
CA GLY A 438 -17.18 -11.73 2.30
C GLY A 438 -16.35 -11.15 1.16
N ALA A 439 -15.81 -12.01 0.29
CA ALA A 439 -15.13 -11.60 -0.92
C ALA A 439 -16.08 -10.85 -1.88
N ALA A 440 -17.30 -11.38 -2.08
CA ALA A 440 -18.33 -10.76 -2.91
C ALA A 440 -18.81 -9.42 -2.32
N ALA A 441 -19.09 -9.37 -1.01
CA ALA A 441 -19.48 -8.15 -0.30
C ALA A 441 -18.45 -7.03 -0.50
N THR A 442 -17.17 -7.35 -0.33
CA THR A 442 -16.07 -6.41 -0.54
C THR A 442 -16.00 -5.94 -1.99
N SER A 443 -16.13 -6.87 -2.95
CA SER A 443 -16.09 -6.54 -4.38
C SER A 443 -17.26 -5.66 -4.82
N ILE A 444 -18.47 -5.91 -4.33
CA ILE A 444 -19.67 -5.09 -4.57
C ILE A 444 -19.48 -3.69 -3.98
N ALA A 445 -18.94 -3.58 -2.76
CA ALA A 445 -18.65 -2.29 -2.15
C ALA A 445 -17.61 -1.50 -2.95
N CYS A 446 -16.54 -2.15 -3.45
CA CYS A 446 -15.55 -1.52 -4.32
C CYS A 446 -16.20 -1.00 -5.62
N PHE A 447 -17.10 -1.77 -6.22
CA PHE A 447 -17.87 -1.31 -7.39
C PHE A 447 -18.75 -0.11 -7.05
N ALA A 448 -19.49 -0.16 -5.93
CA ALA A 448 -20.35 0.93 -5.48
C ALA A 448 -19.59 2.24 -5.17
N MET A 449 -18.35 2.14 -4.71
CA MET A 449 -17.46 3.32 -4.52
C MET A 449 -16.90 3.84 -5.85
N MET A 450 -16.59 2.94 -6.78
CA MET A 450 -16.03 3.29 -8.08
C MET A 450 -16.98 4.17 -8.90
N VAL A 451 -18.27 3.84 -8.93
CA VAL A 451 -19.26 4.54 -9.77
C VAL A 451 -19.37 6.04 -9.44
N PRO A 452 -19.63 6.46 -8.19
CA PRO A 452 -19.77 7.87 -7.86
C PRO A 452 -18.45 8.65 -8.02
N ILE A 453 -17.29 8.05 -7.74
CA ILE A 453 -16.03 8.77 -7.90
C ILE A 453 -15.70 8.99 -9.38
N LEU A 454 -15.94 8.02 -10.26
CA LEU A 454 -15.78 8.18 -11.70
C LEU A 454 -16.71 9.28 -12.23
N TYR A 455 -17.98 9.28 -11.82
CA TYR A 455 -18.91 10.34 -12.17
C TYR A 455 -18.38 11.72 -11.75
N MET A 456 -17.83 11.84 -10.55
CA MET A 456 -17.25 13.10 -10.06
C MET A 456 -16.01 13.52 -10.83
N VAL A 457 -15.12 12.59 -11.21
CA VAL A 457 -13.97 12.91 -12.06
C VAL A 457 -14.46 13.55 -13.36
N PHE A 458 -15.34 12.88 -14.11
CA PHE A 458 -15.78 13.39 -15.42
C PHE A 458 -16.62 14.67 -15.31
N LYS A 459 -17.41 14.83 -14.25
CA LYS A 459 -18.16 16.06 -13.98
C LYS A 459 -17.26 17.26 -13.68
N LEU A 460 -16.24 17.07 -12.84
CA LEU A 460 -15.38 18.17 -12.38
C LEU A 460 -14.30 18.52 -13.41
N THR A 461 -13.71 17.52 -14.07
CA THR A 461 -12.66 17.76 -15.07
C THR A 461 -13.23 18.11 -16.45
N LYS A 462 -14.48 17.75 -16.73
CA LYS A 462 -15.12 17.82 -18.05
C LYS A 462 -14.36 17.05 -19.16
N VAL A 463 -13.57 16.08 -18.77
CA VAL A 463 -12.78 15.21 -19.65
C VAL A 463 -13.67 14.07 -20.17
N LYS A 464 -13.44 13.63 -21.40
CA LYS A 464 -14.14 12.48 -21.96
C LYS A 464 -13.54 11.17 -21.44
N ALA A 465 -14.41 10.23 -21.07
CA ALA A 465 -13.96 8.89 -20.67
C ALA A 465 -13.30 8.15 -21.85
N PRO A 466 -12.18 7.43 -21.66
CA PRO A 466 -11.52 6.68 -22.72
C PRO A 466 -12.25 5.35 -23.04
N LYS A 467 -13.56 5.43 -23.38
CA LYS A 467 -14.47 4.29 -23.53
C LYS A 467 -13.94 3.24 -24.50
N VAL A 468 -13.41 3.68 -25.65
CA VAL A 468 -12.91 2.78 -26.70
C VAL A 468 -11.72 1.96 -26.17
N SER A 469 -10.74 2.60 -25.54
CA SER A 469 -9.59 1.90 -24.95
C SER A 469 -10.01 0.93 -23.86
N VAL A 470 -10.95 1.31 -23.00
CA VAL A 470 -11.49 0.43 -21.94
C VAL A 470 -12.15 -0.81 -22.53
N VAL A 471 -13.02 -0.65 -23.54
CA VAL A 471 -13.69 -1.79 -24.20
C VAL A 471 -12.68 -2.73 -24.87
N LYS A 472 -11.67 -2.18 -25.54
CA LYS A 472 -10.60 -2.97 -26.19
C LYS A 472 -9.79 -3.78 -25.16
N ILE A 473 -9.41 -3.16 -24.03
CA ILE A 473 -8.70 -3.85 -22.94
C ILE A 473 -9.56 -4.96 -22.35
N LEU A 474 -10.84 -4.68 -22.09
CA LEU A 474 -11.76 -5.69 -21.56
C LEU A 474 -11.93 -6.86 -22.54
N ALA A 475 -12.10 -6.59 -23.82
CA ALA A 475 -12.23 -7.63 -24.84
C ALA A 475 -10.96 -8.51 -24.93
N ALA A 476 -9.77 -7.89 -24.98
CA ALA A 476 -8.50 -8.62 -25.00
C ALA A 476 -8.30 -9.45 -23.73
N SER A 477 -8.63 -8.87 -22.57
CA SER A 477 -8.52 -9.57 -21.28
C SER A 477 -9.51 -10.72 -21.16
N MET A 478 -10.71 -10.61 -21.73
CA MET A 478 -11.70 -11.69 -21.78
C MET A 478 -11.23 -12.85 -22.67
N ILE A 479 -10.65 -12.55 -23.84
CA ILE A 479 -10.03 -13.57 -24.72
C ILE A 479 -8.95 -14.33 -23.94
N MET A 480 -8.04 -13.61 -23.28
CA MET A 480 -7.02 -14.22 -22.41
C MET A 480 -7.67 -15.05 -21.28
N GLY A 481 -8.73 -14.53 -20.67
CA GLY A 481 -9.46 -15.20 -19.59
C GLY A 481 -10.09 -16.52 -20.02
N VAL A 482 -10.65 -16.60 -21.21
CA VAL A 482 -11.18 -17.85 -21.78
C VAL A 482 -10.07 -18.87 -21.94
N VAL A 483 -8.93 -18.48 -22.50
CA VAL A 483 -7.78 -19.38 -22.63
C VAL A 483 -7.27 -19.82 -21.25
N ALA A 484 -7.13 -18.89 -20.31
CA ALA A 484 -6.74 -19.20 -18.94
C ALA A 484 -7.72 -20.15 -18.25
N TYR A 485 -9.02 -20.03 -18.53
CA TYR A 485 -10.05 -20.89 -17.94
C TYR A 485 -9.97 -22.33 -18.45
N ILE A 486 -9.68 -22.54 -19.74
CA ILE A 486 -9.59 -23.87 -20.37
C ILE A 486 -8.32 -24.61 -19.94
N MET A 487 -7.25 -23.90 -19.54
CA MET A 487 -5.98 -24.51 -19.16
C MET A 487 -6.08 -25.37 -17.90
N PRO A 488 -5.28 -26.47 -17.81
CA PRO A 488 -5.26 -27.32 -16.62
C PRO A 488 -4.88 -26.58 -15.36
N LYS A 489 -5.60 -26.83 -14.24
CA LYS A 489 -5.43 -26.13 -12.95
C LYS A 489 -4.39 -26.82 -12.04
N THR A 490 -3.30 -27.29 -12.62
CA THR A 490 -2.19 -27.89 -11.89
C THR A 490 -1.04 -26.90 -11.68
N THR A 491 -0.22 -27.13 -10.66
CA THR A 491 0.89 -26.23 -10.31
C THR A 491 1.95 -26.16 -11.44
N SER A 492 2.20 -27.28 -12.13
CA SER A 492 3.15 -27.32 -13.23
C SER A 492 2.70 -26.50 -14.44
N TRP A 493 1.37 -26.53 -14.73
CA TRP A 493 0.80 -25.75 -15.81
C TRP A 493 0.64 -24.27 -15.50
N LEU A 494 0.80 -23.85 -14.24
CA LEU A 494 0.70 -22.44 -13.85
C LEU A 494 1.75 -21.59 -14.57
N PHE A 495 3.01 -22.01 -14.60
CA PHE A 495 4.08 -21.25 -15.25
C PHE A 495 3.87 -21.16 -16.77
N VAL A 496 3.51 -22.29 -17.39
CA VAL A 496 3.17 -22.34 -18.82
C VAL A 496 1.95 -21.45 -19.07
N GLY A 497 0.93 -21.53 -18.21
CA GLY A 497 -0.29 -20.75 -18.29
C GLY A 497 -0.05 -19.24 -18.22
N ILE A 498 0.81 -18.79 -17.33
CA ILE A 498 1.18 -17.37 -17.25
C ILE A 498 1.83 -16.89 -18.56
N ILE A 499 2.78 -17.66 -19.11
CA ILE A 499 3.46 -17.30 -20.36
C ILE A 499 2.46 -17.27 -21.53
N VAL A 500 1.61 -18.31 -21.64
CA VAL A 500 0.58 -18.36 -22.68
C VAL A 500 -0.41 -17.20 -22.55
N CYS A 501 -0.86 -16.87 -21.34
CA CYS A 501 -1.75 -15.76 -21.09
C CYS A 501 -1.12 -14.41 -21.50
N ILE A 502 0.15 -14.19 -21.20
CA ILE A 502 0.86 -12.97 -21.62
C ILE A 502 0.89 -12.88 -23.16
N ILE A 503 1.22 -13.97 -23.82
CA ILE A 503 1.29 -14.03 -25.30
C ILE A 503 -0.11 -13.81 -25.91
N VAL A 504 -1.11 -14.54 -25.42
CA VAL A 504 -2.50 -14.40 -25.92
C VAL A 504 -3.03 -13.00 -25.70
N TYR A 505 -2.78 -12.42 -24.53
CA TYR A 505 -3.21 -11.04 -24.22
C TYR A 505 -2.58 -10.03 -25.17
N PHE A 506 -1.28 -10.15 -25.41
CA PHE A 506 -0.58 -9.28 -26.36
C PHE A 506 -1.14 -9.39 -27.78
N PHE A 507 -1.34 -10.60 -28.29
CA PHE A 507 -1.96 -10.82 -29.60
C PHE A 507 -3.42 -10.34 -29.64
N ALA A 508 -4.18 -10.53 -28.57
CA ALA A 508 -5.54 -10.02 -28.48
C ALA A 508 -5.59 -8.48 -28.54
N LEU A 509 -4.64 -7.79 -27.89
CA LEU A 509 -4.52 -6.32 -28.00
C LEU A 509 -4.26 -5.86 -29.42
N ILE A 510 -3.40 -6.57 -30.17
CA ILE A 510 -3.16 -6.30 -31.60
C ILE A 510 -4.44 -6.54 -32.41
N LEU A 511 -5.11 -7.67 -32.17
CA LEU A 511 -6.35 -8.02 -32.90
C LEU A 511 -7.45 -6.95 -32.74
N VAL A 512 -7.59 -6.39 -31.54
CA VAL A 512 -8.57 -5.31 -31.27
C VAL A 512 -8.05 -3.91 -31.66
N ARG A 513 -6.87 -3.84 -32.26
CA ARG A 513 -6.21 -2.58 -32.68
C ARG A 513 -6.14 -1.56 -31.55
N PHE A 514 -5.52 -2.00 -30.43
CA PHE A 514 -5.46 -1.18 -29.22
C PHE A 514 -4.43 -0.05 -29.31
N PHE A 515 -3.26 -0.31 -29.92
CA PHE A 515 -2.14 0.60 -29.92
C PHE A 515 -2.36 1.78 -30.89
N THR A 516 -2.05 2.99 -30.41
CA THR A 516 -1.95 4.18 -31.24
C THR A 516 -0.50 4.47 -31.61
N GLN A 517 -0.25 5.28 -32.64
CA GLN A 517 1.14 5.67 -32.98
C GLN A 517 1.86 6.34 -31.81
N GLU A 518 1.16 7.18 -31.03
CA GLU A 518 1.72 7.81 -29.84
C GLU A 518 2.11 6.79 -28.76
N ASP A 519 1.34 5.71 -28.61
CA ASP A 519 1.65 4.63 -27.67
C ASP A 519 2.95 3.91 -28.07
N ILE A 520 3.12 3.63 -29.35
CA ILE A 520 4.32 2.95 -29.88
C ILE A 520 5.56 3.82 -29.66
N ILE A 521 5.49 5.11 -29.94
CA ILE A 521 6.59 6.05 -29.69
C ILE A 521 6.94 6.09 -28.19
N SER A 522 5.94 6.18 -27.33
CA SER A 522 6.12 6.20 -25.87
C SER A 522 6.72 4.89 -25.34
N LEU A 523 6.26 3.75 -25.84
CA LEU A 523 6.78 2.44 -25.49
C LEU A 523 8.21 2.21 -26.01
N ARG A 524 8.57 2.72 -27.20
CA ARG A 524 9.96 2.68 -27.71
C ARG A 524 10.89 3.52 -26.85
N ALA A 525 10.46 4.72 -26.43
CA ALA A 525 11.23 5.56 -25.53
C ALA A 525 11.46 4.90 -24.16
N LEU A 526 10.47 4.14 -23.67
CA LEU A 526 10.61 3.35 -22.46
C LEU A 526 11.50 2.12 -22.68
N SER A 527 11.32 1.40 -23.80
CA SER A 527 12.07 0.16 -24.10
C SER A 527 13.58 0.41 -24.19
N SER A 528 14.00 1.58 -24.71
CA SER A 528 15.42 1.96 -24.80
C SER A 528 16.14 1.96 -23.44
N LYS A 529 15.41 2.06 -22.32
CA LYS A 529 15.94 2.06 -20.96
C LYS A 529 16.12 0.66 -20.34
N PHE A 530 15.61 -0.39 -21.01
CA PHE A 530 15.61 -1.76 -20.46
C PHE A 530 16.80 -2.65 -20.91
N GLY A 531 17.89 -2.07 -21.44
CA GLY A 531 19.10 -2.82 -21.80
C GLY A 531 18.85 -3.96 -22.80
N PRO A 532 19.26 -5.22 -22.52
CA PRO A 532 19.12 -6.34 -23.46
C PRO A 532 17.66 -6.66 -23.85
N LEU A 533 16.70 -6.43 -22.94
CA LEU A 533 15.26 -6.62 -23.20
C LEU A 533 14.72 -5.62 -24.24
N SER A 534 15.40 -4.48 -24.44
CA SER A 534 15.04 -3.47 -25.44
C SER A 534 14.94 -4.07 -26.84
N LYS A 535 15.86 -4.98 -27.23
CA LYS A 535 15.85 -5.63 -28.55
C LYS A 535 14.59 -6.47 -28.77
N ILE A 536 14.15 -7.20 -27.76
CA ILE A 536 12.94 -8.05 -27.82
C ILE A 536 11.70 -7.15 -27.87
N MET A 537 11.63 -6.14 -26.99
CA MET A 537 10.52 -5.19 -26.95
C MET A 537 10.39 -4.43 -28.28
N ASN A 538 11.49 -3.94 -28.86
CA ASN A 538 11.44 -3.22 -30.13
C ASN A 538 10.98 -4.11 -31.28
N LYS A 539 11.42 -5.39 -31.35
CA LYS A 539 10.90 -6.35 -32.34
C LYS A 539 9.39 -6.58 -32.20
N MET A 540 8.90 -6.64 -30.97
CA MET A 540 7.45 -6.76 -30.71
C MET A 540 6.71 -5.49 -31.17
N LEU A 541 7.26 -4.31 -30.87
CA LEU A 541 6.69 -3.03 -31.32
C LEU A 541 6.72 -2.87 -32.85
N ASP A 542 7.79 -3.32 -33.54
CA ASP A 542 7.87 -3.35 -34.99
C ASP A 542 6.79 -4.26 -35.62
N LEU A 543 6.51 -5.40 -34.97
CA LEU A 543 5.42 -6.30 -35.35
C LEU A 543 4.04 -5.62 -35.22
N VAL A 544 3.81 -4.92 -34.11
CA VAL A 544 2.59 -4.15 -33.86
C VAL A 544 2.40 -3.08 -34.93
N GLU A 545 3.44 -2.29 -35.18
CA GLU A 545 3.43 -1.21 -36.16
C GLU A 545 3.14 -1.74 -37.58
N LYS A 546 3.71 -2.88 -37.93
CA LYS A 546 3.49 -3.53 -39.24
C LYS A 546 2.07 -4.09 -39.41
N ILE A 547 1.42 -4.52 -38.30
CA ILE A 547 0.07 -5.11 -38.37
C ILE A 547 -1.02 -4.04 -38.23
N GLU A 548 -0.85 -3.05 -37.36
CA GLU A 548 -1.90 -2.05 -37.08
C GLU A 548 -1.92 -0.87 -38.05
N PHE A 549 -0.78 -0.53 -38.67
CA PHE A 549 -0.64 0.67 -39.51
C PHE A 549 -0.29 0.38 -40.98
N ARG A 550 -0.34 -0.87 -41.40
CA ARG A 550 -0.45 -1.29 -42.80
C ARG A 550 -1.92 -1.59 -43.12
#